data_acf1e680a3169f42dee31daa412dbf24
#
_entry.id   acf1e680a3169f42dee31daa412dbf24
#
_cell.length_a   1.000
_cell.length_b   1.000
_cell.length_c   1.000
_cell.angle_alpha   90.00
_cell.angle_beta   90.00
_cell.angle_gamma   90.00
#
_symmetry.space_group_name_H-M   'P 1'
#
loop_
_entity.id
_entity.type
_entity.pdbx_description
1 polymer ?
#
loop_
_entity_poly.entity_id
_entity_poly.type
_entity_poly.pdbx_seq_one_letter_code
_entity_poly.pdbx_strand_id
1 'polypeptide(L)'
;NHWLNDVASSVSIFGAIDESVLSTVDYIQSSAGISTAVYVTRLTTTIQDPVSSANHIIRYTYRKNTSGQAQINLVVELRQDYVSEAGLGTLIWTTNHVNIVSSVQTTAAVTLSAVEADSITAYSSLYLRILSNQV
;
A
#
# COMPACT_ATOMS: atom_id res chain seq x y z
N ASN A 1 -6.47 -8.85 -11.83
CA ASN A 1 -6.04 -8.60 -10.46
C ASN A 1 -5.10 -9.71 -10.04
N HIS A 2 -3.88 -9.38 -9.65
CA HIS A 2 -2.84 -10.34 -9.26
C HIS A 2 -2.63 -10.39 -7.74
N TRP A 3 -3.49 -9.72 -6.99
CA TRP A 3 -3.47 -9.75 -5.54
C TRP A 3 -4.58 -10.65 -5.01
N LEU A 4 -4.28 -11.36 -3.95
CA LEU A 4 -5.14 -12.35 -3.29
C LEU A 4 -5.19 -12.02 -1.80
N ASN A 5 -6.27 -12.40 -1.12
CA ASN A 5 -6.34 -12.36 0.35
C ASN A 5 -5.55 -13.52 0.98
N ASP A 6 -5.58 -13.64 2.30
CA ASP A 6 -4.94 -14.67 3.11
C ASP A 6 -5.31 -16.12 2.70
N VAL A 7 -6.54 -16.33 2.20
CA VAL A 7 -7.01 -17.64 1.70
C VAL A 7 -6.78 -17.83 0.19
N ALA A 8 -5.87 -17.05 -0.41
CA ALA A 8 -5.50 -17.09 -1.82
C ALA A 8 -6.70 -16.85 -2.78
N SER A 9 -7.65 -16.01 -2.39
CA SER A 9 -8.80 -15.58 -3.19
C SER A 9 -8.70 -14.12 -3.60
N SER A 10 -9.17 -13.77 -4.79
CA SER A 10 -9.32 -12.37 -5.23
C SER A 10 -10.65 -11.75 -4.80
N VAL A 11 -11.49 -12.52 -4.09
CA VAL A 11 -12.77 -12.06 -3.55
C VAL A 11 -12.53 -11.49 -2.14
N SER A 12 -13.11 -10.34 -1.86
CA SER A 12 -13.03 -9.68 -0.54
C SER A 12 -11.60 -9.33 -0.08
N ILE A 13 -10.76 -8.87 -0.99
CA ILE A 13 -9.40 -8.40 -0.64
C ILE A 13 -9.45 -7.25 0.37
N PHE A 14 -10.45 -6.39 0.31
CA PHE A 14 -10.62 -5.28 1.24
C PHE A 14 -10.83 -5.77 2.68
N GLY A 15 -11.67 -6.80 2.88
CA GLY A 15 -11.90 -7.39 4.19
C GLY A 15 -10.69 -8.07 4.83
N ALA A 16 -9.57 -8.20 4.09
CA ALA A 16 -8.31 -8.71 4.62
C ALA A 16 -7.34 -7.59 5.05
N ILE A 17 -7.74 -6.33 5.01
CA ILE A 17 -6.90 -5.17 5.36
C ILE A 17 -7.71 -4.02 6.00
N ASP A 18 -8.89 -4.28 6.55
CA ASP A 18 -9.79 -3.27 7.12
C ASP A 18 -9.76 -3.20 8.66
N GLU A 19 -8.87 -3.96 9.30
CA GLU A 19 -8.76 -4.00 10.74
C GLU A 19 -8.19 -2.70 11.32
N SER A 20 -8.74 -2.30 12.46
CA SER A 20 -8.22 -1.18 13.25
C SER A 20 -6.95 -1.53 14.05
N VAL A 21 -6.71 -2.82 14.24
CA VAL A 21 -5.52 -3.38 14.91
C VAL A 21 -4.84 -4.34 13.94
N LEU A 22 -3.51 -4.25 13.84
CA LEU A 22 -2.74 -5.10 12.94
C LEU A 22 -3.06 -6.59 13.17
N SER A 23 -3.61 -7.25 12.16
CA SER A 23 -3.75 -8.69 12.09
C SER A 23 -2.53 -9.31 11.42
N THR A 24 -2.03 -10.42 11.94
CA THR A 24 -0.96 -11.19 11.31
C THR A 24 -1.49 -12.36 10.48
N VAL A 25 -2.79 -12.61 10.57
CA VAL A 25 -3.49 -13.69 9.86
C VAL A 25 -4.29 -13.17 8.67
N ASP A 26 -4.75 -11.91 8.72
CA ASP A 26 -5.38 -11.24 7.59
C ASP A 26 -4.36 -10.40 6.84
N TYR A 27 -4.21 -10.66 5.56
CA TYR A 27 -3.25 -9.96 4.70
C TYR A 27 -3.61 -10.11 3.24
N ILE A 28 -3.05 -9.24 2.41
CA ILE A 28 -3.07 -9.40 0.96
C ILE A 28 -1.70 -9.88 0.47
N GLN A 29 -1.69 -10.69 -0.57
CA GLN A 29 -0.48 -11.19 -1.20
C GLN A 29 -0.56 -11.09 -2.72
N SER A 30 0.56 -10.85 -3.37
CA SER A 30 0.64 -11.01 -4.82
C SER A 30 0.63 -12.49 -5.20
N SER A 31 0.03 -12.81 -6.34
CA SER A 31 0.03 -14.19 -6.86
C SER A 31 1.45 -14.67 -7.13
N ALA A 32 1.73 -15.94 -6.88
CA ALA A 32 3.00 -16.54 -7.20
C ALA A 32 3.27 -16.54 -8.72
N GLY A 33 4.53 -16.38 -9.12
CA GLY A 33 4.95 -16.40 -10.53
C GLY A 33 4.62 -15.15 -11.32
N ILE A 34 4.13 -14.08 -10.69
CA ILE A 34 3.87 -12.79 -11.32
C ILE A 34 5.07 -11.87 -11.11
N SER A 35 5.66 -11.39 -12.20
CA SER A 35 6.82 -10.49 -12.16
C SER A 35 6.46 -9.10 -11.63
N THR A 36 5.23 -8.66 -11.84
CA THR A 36 4.73 -7.36 -11.38
C THR A 36 3.27 -7.47 -10.97
N ALA A 37 2.93 -7.01 -9.78
CA ALA A 37 1.54 -6.96 -9.31
C ALA A 37 1.23 -5.61 -8.68
N VAL A 38 0.08 -5.04 -9.07
CA VAL A 38 -0.41 -3.75 -8.57
C VAL A 38 -1.69 -3.96 -7.77
N TYR A 39 -1.76 -3.37 -6.59
CA TYR A 39 -2.96 -3.24 -5.79
C TYR A 39 -3.24 -1.76 -5.50
N VAL A 40 -4.48 -1.34 -5.67
CA VAL A 40 -4.91 0.02 -5.36
C VAL A 40 -6.16 -0.06 -4.50
N THR A 41 -6.15 0.65 -3.40
CA THR A 41 -7.32 0.82 -2.54
C THR A 41 -7.58 2.30 -2.30
N ARG A 42 -8.84 2.68 -2.37
CA ARG A 42 -9.28 4.00 -1.91
C ARG A 42 -9.33 3.98 -0.39
N LEU A 43 -8.77 5.00 0.22
CA LEU A 43 -8.95 5.23 1.64
C LEU A 43 -10.40 5.70 1.88
N THR A 44 -10.85 5.68 3.13
CA THR A 44 -12.24 6.05 3.43
C THR A 44 -12.54 7.48 2.97
N THR A 45 -13.76 7.69 2.44
CA THR A 45 -14.22 9.03 2.04
C THR A 45 -14.52 9.95 3.21
N THR A 46 -14.46 9.44 4.44
CA THR A 46 -14.71 10.19 5.67
C THR A 46 -13.45 10.81 6.28
N ILE A 47 -12.28 10.60 5.66
CA ILE A 47 -11.05 11.29 6.08
C ILE A 47 -11.25 12.78 5.82
N GLN A 48 -11.03 13.58 6.86
CA GLN A 48 -11.13 15.03 6.80
C GLN A 48 -9.76 15.66 6.91
N ASP A 49 -9.62 16.84 6.34
CA ASP A 49 -8.45 17.68 6.50
C ASP A 49 -8.29 18.06 7.99
N PRO A 50 -7.17 17.70 8.65
CA PRO A 50 -6.93 18.10 10.03
C PRO A 50 -6.53 19.57 10.17
N VAL A 51 -6.51 20.34 9.06
CA VAL A 51 -6.10 21.76 9.02
C VAL A 51 -4.68 21.94 9.60
N SER A 52 -3.83 20.96 9.42
CA SER A 52 -2.46 20.95 9.93
C SER A 52 -1.57 20.14 8.98
N SER A 53 -0.39 20.63 8.69
CA SER A 53 0.62 19.90 7.91
C SER A 53 1.41 18.87 8.74
N ALA A 54 1.10 18.73 10.03
CA ALA A 54 1.80 17.83 10.95
C ALA A 54 1.04 16.52 11.21
N ASN A 55 1.79 15.47 11.57
CA ASN A 55 1.26 14.18 12.03
C ASN A 55 0.44 13.36 11.00
N HIS A 56 0.64 13.59 9.73
CA HIS A 56 0.13 12.68 8.69
C HIS A 56 1.02 11.45 8.65
N ILE A 57 0.52 10.31 9.13
CA ILE A 57 1.30 9.08 9.27
C ILE A 57 0.67 7.97 8.43
N ILE A 58 1.50 7.36 7.56
CA ILE A 58 1.15 6.16 6.80
C ILE A 58 1.78 4.98 7.52
N ARG A 59 0.95 3.98 7.88
CA ARG A 59 1.42 2.74 8.51
C ARG A 59 1.01 1.54 7.68
N TYR A 60 1.93 0.62 7.49
CA TYR A 60 1.68 -0.67 6.84
C TYR A 60 2.73 -1.68 7.28
N THR A 61 2.43 -2.94 7.08
CA THR A 61 3.34 -4.04 7.37
C THR A 61 3.49 -4.91 6.15
N TYR A 62 4.70 -5.35 5.88
CA TYR A 62 5.01 -6.17 4.72
C TYR A 62 6.01 -7.26 5.06
N ARG A 63 6.01 -8.31 4.26
CA ARG A 63 7.01 -9.39 4.26
C ARG A 63 7.04 -10.06 2.91
N LYS A 64 8.12 -10.80 2.64
CA LYS A 64 8.18 -11.76 1.53
C LYS A 64 7.74 -13.14 2.02
N ASN A 65 7.07 -13.92 1.16
CA ASN A 65 6.86 -15.34 1.42
C ASN A 65 8.21 -16.09 1.36
N THR A 66 8.37 -17.10 2.21
CA THR A 66 9.61 -17.93 2.29
C THR A 66 9.83 -18.83 1.09
N SER A 67 8.82 -19.07 0.26
CA SER A 67 8.80 -20.11 -0.78
C SER A 67 9.60 -19.79 -2.05
N GLY A 68 10.44 -18.76 -2.08
CA GLY A 68 11.18 -18.41 -3.29
C GLY A 68 12.53 -17.75 -3.02
N GLN A 69 13.49 -17.95 -3.92
CA GLN A 69 14.83 -17.33 -3.85
C GLN A 69 14.84 -15.89 -4.40
N ALA A 70 13.85 -15.51 -5.22
CA ALA A 70 13.80 -14.20 -5.82
C ALA A 70 13.65 -13.08 -4.79
N GLN A 71 14.30 -11.97 -5.06
CA GLN A 71 14.14 -10.74 -4.30
C GLN A 71 12.89 -9.99 -4.80
N ILE A 72 12.28 -9.22 -3.93
CA ILE A 72 11.09 -8.43 -4.26
C ILE A 72 11.37 -6.97 -3.93
N ASN A 73 10.99 -6.09 -4.83
CA ASN A 73 10.85 -4.67 -4.55
C ASN A 73 9.37 -4.35 -4.30
N LEU A 74 9.10 -3.53 -3.30
CA LEU A 74 7.76 -3.08 -2.93
C LEU A 74 7.72 -1.56 -2.95
N VAL A 75 7.01 -0.99 -3.91
CA VAL A 75 6.72 0.44 -3.96
C VAL A 75 5.37 0.69 -3.31
N VAL A 76 5.32 1.65 -2.40
CA VAL A 76 4.09 2.11 -1.76
C VAL A 76 3.94 3.60 -2.05
N GLU A 77 2.77 3.99 -2.55
CA GLU A 77 2.46 5.35 -2.95
C GLU A 77 1.16 5.82 -2.30
N LEU A 78 1.16 7.03 -1.76
CA LEU A 78 -0.06 7.77 -1.47
C LEU A 78 -0.37 8.66 -2.67
N ARG A 79 -1.56 8.51 -3.23
CA ARG A 79 -2.02 9.28 -4.38
C ARG A 79 -3.38 9.91 -4.11
N GLN A 80 -3.66 10.98 -4.81
CA GLN A 80 -4.95 11.65 -4.80
C GLN A 80 -5.54 11.65 -6.22
N ASP A 81 -6.86 11.51 -6.33
CA ASP A 81 -7.60 11.50 -7.60
C ASP A 81 -7.17 10.39 -8.58
N TYR A 82 -6.80 9.23 -8.04
CA TYR A 82 -6.50 8.07 -8.87
C TYR A 82 -7.76 7.58 -9.60
N VAL A 83 -7.63 7.32 -10.90
CA VAL A 83 -8.70 6.79 -11.76
C VAL A 83 -8.37 5.38 -12.25
N SER A 84 -7.15 5.18 -12.72
CA SER A 84 -6.66 3.91 -13.29
C SER A 84 -5.14 3.93 -13.41
N GLU A 85 -4.52 2.80 -13.83
CA GLU A 85 -3.09 2.76 -14.13
C GLU A 85 -2.67 3.66 -15.31
N ALA A 86 -3.61 4.10 -16.14
CA ALA A 86 -3.38 5.11 -17.18
C ALA A 86 -3.62 6.55 -16.68
N GLY A 87 -4.33 6.71 -15.55
CA GLY A 87 -4.63 7.99 -14.92
C GLY A 87 -4.35 7.92 -13.43
N LEU A 88 -3.06 7.95 -13.06
CA LEU A 88 -2.57 7.69 -11.71
C LEU A 88 -2.93 8.80 -10.70
N GLY A 89 -3.49 9.93 -11.15
CA GLY A 89 -3.73 11.08 -10.30
C GLY A 89 -2.43 11.73 -9.81
N THR A 90 -2.54 12.52 -8.77
CA THR A 90 -1.39 13.24 -8.18
C THR A 90 -0.66 12.35 -7.17
N LEU A 91 0.65 12.24 -7.32
CA LEU A 91 1.51 11.59 -6.33
C LEU A 91 1.73 12.54 -5.15
N ILE A 92 1.36 12.10 -3.96
CA ILE A 92 1.60 12.82 -2.70
C ILE A 92 2.91 12.36 -2.08
N TRP A 93 3.08 11.03 -1.96
CA TRP A 93 4.24 10.42 -1.33
C TRP A 93 4.54 9.05 -1.94
N THR A 94 5.80 8.65 -1.92
CA THR A 94 6.24 7.32 -2.35
C THR A 94 7.43 6.82 -1.56
N THR A 95 7.51 5.51 -1.41
CA THR A 95 8.71 4.81 -0.92
C THR A 95 8.94 3.53 -1.71
N ASN A 96 10.19 3.07 -1.73
CA ASN A 96 10.57 1.82 -2.39
C ASN A 96 11.41 0.98 -1.41
N HIS A 97 10.85 -0.15 -0.99
CA HIS A 97 11.57 -1.19 -0.26
C HIS A 97 12.22 -2.13 -1.27
N VAL A 98 13.54 -2.07 -1.37
CA VAL A 98 14.29 -2.83 -2.37
C VAL A 98 14.85 -4.12 -1.77
N ASN A 99 14.97 -5.15 -2.60
CA ASN A 99 15.64 -6.41 -2.26
C ASN A 99 15.07 -7.07 -0.99
N ILE A 100 13.75 -7.07 -0.84
CA ILE A 100 13.10 -7.76 0.27
C ILE A 100 13.37 -9.26 0.12
N VAL A 101 14.13 -9.82 1.04
CA VAL A 101 14.49 -11.24 1.08
C VAL A 101 13.90 -11.94 2.31
N SER A 102 13.51 -11.18 3.31
CA SER A 102 13.06 -11.69 4.61
C SER A 102 11.58 -12.03 4.63
N SER A 103 11.26 -13.18 5.20
CA SER A 103 9.88 -13.54 5.60
C SER A 103 9.48 -12.95 6.95
N VAL A 104 10.40 -12.27 7.63
CA VAL A 104 10.09 -11.55 8.87
C VAL A 104 9.26 -10.33 8.55
N GLN A 105 8.18 -10.17 9.29
CA GLN A 105 7.27 -9.05 9.15
C GLN A 105 7.96 -7.74 9.53
N THR A 106 7.87 -6.75 8.65
CA THR A 106 8.45 -5.42 8.85
C THR A 106 7.33 -4.40 8.87
N THR A 107 7.26 -3.59 9.92
CA THR A 107 6.29 -2.49 10.02
C THR A 107 6.97 -1.19 9.60
N ALA A 108 6.36 -0.49 8.66
CA ALA A 108 6.72 0.86 8.27
C ALA A 108 5.73 1.86 8.91
N ALA A 109 6.27 2.94 9.45
CA ALA A 109 5.50 4.09 9.91
C ALA A 109 6.20 5.34 9.38
N VAL A 110 5.59 5.99 8.41
CA VAL A 110 6.18 7.14 7.72
C VAL A 110 5.34 8.37 8.03
N THR A 111 5.98 9.42 8.53
CA THR A 111 5.36 10.72 8.69
C THR A 111 5.62 11.53 7.43
N LEU A 112 4.56 12.04 6.80
CA LEU A 112 4.68 12.95 5.66
C LEU A 112 5.40 14.22 6.10
N SER A 113 6.23 14.77 5.23
CA SER A 113 6.75 16.13 5.39
C SER A 113 5.60 17.15 5.30
N ALA A 114 5.81 18.35 5.79
CA ALA A 114 4.83 19.42 5.69
C ALA A 114 4.44 19.69 4.22
N VAL A 115 5.40 19.67 3.31
CA VAL A 115 5.15 19.88 1.87
C VAL A 115 4.28 18.78 1.27
N GLU A 116 4.53 17.52 1.63
CA GLU A 116 3.68 16.40 1.16
C GLU A 116 2.28 16.48 1.76
N ALA A 117 2.15 16.79 3.05
CA ALA A 117 0.86 16.96 3.70
C ALA A 117 0.06 18.13 3.09
N ASP A 118 0.70 19.27 2.86
CA ASP A 118 0.09 20.47 2.25
C ASP A 118 -0.29 20.25 0.77
N SER A 119 0.29 19.25 0.11
CA SER A 119 -0.10 18.89 -1.26
C SER A 119 -1.39 18.09 -1.34
N ILE A 120 -1.94 17.61 -0.21
CA ILE A 120 -3.23 16.95 -0.17
C ILE A 120 -4.35 18.00 -0.24
N THR A 121 -5.03 18.07 -1.36
CA THR A 121 -6.16 19.00 -1.58
C THR A 121 -7.52 18.30 -1.57
N ALA A 122 -7.54 16.97 -1.58
CA ALA A 122 -8.76 16.16 -1.62
C ALA A 122 -8.65 14.92 -0.72
N TYR A 123 -8.80 15.08 0.58
CA TYR A 123 -8.73 13.99 1.56
C TYR A 123 -9.74 12.86 1.30
N SER A 124 -10.91 13.20 0.78
CA SER A 124 -11.93 12.21 0.38
C SER A 124 -11.58 11.41 -0.88
N SER A 125 -10.49 11.77 -1.58
CA SER A 125 -10.04 11.15 -2.83
C SER A 125 -8.61 10.62 -2.72
N LEU A 126 -8.24 10.11 -1.54
CA LEU A 126 -6.93 9.51 -1.30
C LEU A 126 -6.94 8.01 -1.60
N TYR A 127 -5.85 7.54 -2.20
CA TYR A 127 -5.61 6.14 -2.58
C TYR A 127 -4.24 5.69 -2.12
N LEU A 128 -4.17 4.46 -1.66
CA LEU A 128 -2.91 3.76 -1.45
C LEU A 128 -2.69 2.81 -2.62
N ARG A 129 -1.57 2.98 -3.32
CA ARG A 129 -1.16 2.11 -4.42
C ARG A 129 0.08 1.33 -4.00
N ILE A 130 0.01 0.02 -4.13
CA ILE A 130 1.08 -0.91 -3.77
C ILE A 130 1.49 -1.66 -5.03
N LEU A 131 2.76 -1.59 -5.37
CA LEU A 131 3.35 -2.26 -6.53
C LEU A 131 4.45 -3.21 -6.05
N SER A 132 4.32 -4.49 -6.34
CA SER A 132 5.39 -5.47 -6.11
C SER A 132 6.03 -5.88 -7.42
N ASN A 133 7.37 -5.89 -7.44
CA ASN A 133 8.17 -6.36 -8.58
C ASN A 133 9.12 -7.45 -8.10
N GLN A 134 9.20 -8.54 -8.87
CA GLN A 134 10.26 -9.53 -8.72
C GLN A 134 11.54 -9.00 -9.38
N VAL A 135 12.67 -9.12 -8.68
CA VAL A 135 14.01 -8.74 -9.15
C VAL A 135 14.84 -9.97 -9.45
#